data_06efb67d371d76e9f3be9cf3934d97b3
#
_entry.id   06efb67d371d76e9f3be9cf3934d97b3
#
_cell.length_a   1.000
_cell.length_b   1.000
_cell.length_c   1.000
_cell.angle_alpha   90.00
_cell.angle_beta   90.00
_cell.angle_gamma   90.00
#
_symmetry.space_group_name_H-M   'P 1'
#
loop_
_entity.id
_entity.type
_entity.pdbx_description
1 polymer ?
#
loop_
_entity_poly.entity_id
_entity_poly.type
_entity_poly.pdbx_seq_one_letter_code
_entity_poly.pdbx_strand_id
1 'polypeptide(L)'
;MAKSSSSKISESSTIDINDLFLTFETQSEPVHALSDIILKVDAGDFVSLIGPSGCGKTTLLRVIADLEKPTSGSITIEGKSAHQARLDKLYGYVFQTPALLPWRNIESNIHLPLEMSGYSKSEQKKLSQEYLSLVSLSGFEKKYPWQLSGGMQQRVSIARALSFNPDMLLMDEPFGALDEITRDRLNEELLRLWEKTQKTVVFVTHSIPEAVFLSTKIVVMSARPGKIIDVIETNFPKDRNLDIRESKEFLKVSQLVREGLKEGHSDGS
;
A
#
# COMPACT_ATOMS: atom_id res chain seq x y z
N MET A 1 36.15 -29.05 11.26
CA MET A 1 35.64 -28.74 9.91
C MET A 1 34.20 -28.33 10.03
N ALA A 2 33.92 -27.03 10.14
CA ALA A 2 32.59 -26.48 10.23
C ALA A 2 32.16 -26.10 8.81
N LYS A 3 31.08 -26.72 8.31
CA LYS A 3 30.45 -26.37 7.04
C LYS A 3 29.63 -25.10 7.26
N SER A 4 30.10 -24.00 6.71
CA SER A 4 29.37 -22.77 6.47
C SER A 4 28.18 -23.08 5.52
N SER A 5 26.97 -23.14 6.02
CA SER A 5 25.76 -23.11 5.20
C SER A 5 25.44 -21.66 4.89
N SER A 6 25.96 -21.19 3.77
CA SER A 6 25.49 -19.98 3.10
C SER A 6 24.03 -20.23 2.65
N SER A 7 23.06 -19.70 3.38
CA SER A 7 21.67 -19.67 2.93
C SER A 7 21.59 -18.71 1.73
N LYS A 8 21.48 -19.27 0.53
CA LYS A 8 20.98 -18.53 -0.64
C LYS A 8 19.56 -18.06 -0.29
N ILE A 9 19.41 -16.76 -0.05
CA ILE A 9 18.11 -16.10 -0.10
C ILE A 9 17.66 -16.30 -1.55
N SER A 10 16.64 -17.13 -1.77
CA SER A 10 16.00 -17.23 -3.06
C SER A 10 15.33 -15.88 -3.31
N GLU A 11 15.67 -15.24 -4.40
CA GLU A 11 14.97 -14.07 -4.95
C GLU A 11 13.56 -14.51 -5.38
N SER A 12 12.65 -14.73 -4.43
CA SER A 12 11.24 -14.97 -4.71
C SER A 12 10.50 -13.65 -4.51
N SER A 13 9.95 -13.10 -5.59
CA SER A 13 9.08 -11.93 -5.53
C SER A 13 7.90 -12.20 -4.59
N THR A 14 7.58 -11.22 -3.75
CA THR A 14 6.40 -11.28 -2.86
C THR A 14 5.10 -11.21 -3.65
N ILE A 15 5.06 -10.39 -4.72
CA ILE A 15 3.93 -10.30 -5.66
C ILE A 15 4.49 -10.53 -7.07
N ASP A 16 3.86 -11.43 -7.83
CA ASP A 16 4.19 -11.69 -9.22
C ASP A 16 2.89 -11.66 -10.05
N ILE A 17 2.80 -10.68 -10.97
CA ILE A 17 1.66 -10.46 -11.86
C ILE A 17 2.14 -10.65 -13.29
N ASN A 18 1.46 -11.52 -14.03
CA ASN A 18 1.82 -11.86 -15.42
C ASN A 18 0.61 -11.74 -16.33
N ASP A 19 0.76 -10.93 -17.40
CA ASP A 19 -0.19 -10.73 -18.50
C ASP A 19 -1.63 -10.51 -17.99
N LEU A 20 -1.80 -9.65 -16.97
CA LEU A 20 -3.08 -9.49 -16.30
C LEU A 20 -3.96 -8.46 -17.01
N PHE A 21 -5.19 -8.87 -17.29
CA PHE A 21 -6.24 -8.04 -17.87
C PHE A 21 -7.46 -8.02 -16.96
N LEU A 22 -8.14 -6.87 -16.91
CA LEU A 22 -9.43 -6.75 -16.26
C LEU A 22 -10.39 -5.90 -17.08
N THR A 23 -11.52 -6.50 -17.43
CA THR A 23 -12.63 -5.85 -18.11
C THR A 23 -13.90 -5.98 -17.27
N PHE A 24 -14.56 -4.87 -17.00
CA PHE A 24 -15.87 -4.86 -16.36
C PHE A 24 -16.95 -4.90 -17.43
N GLU A 25 -17.83 -5.90 -17.34
CA GLU A 25 -19.05 -5.95 -18.14
C GLU A 25 -20.05 -4.92 -17.61
N THR A 26 -20.56 -4.07 -18.49
CA THR A 26 -21.57 -3.07 -18.16
C THR A 26 -22.80 -3.24 -19.05
N GLN A 27 -23.90 -2.55 -18.73
CA GLN A 27 -25.13 -2.62 -19.56
C GLN A 27 -24.95 -1.99 -20.95
N SER A 28 -23.96 -1.12 -21.15
CA SER A 28 -23.70 -0.44 -22.42
C SER A 28 -22.53 -1.08 -23.16
N GLU A 29 -21.31 -0.79 -22.76
CA GLU A 29 -20.08 -1.29 -23.38
C GLU A 29 -19.13 -1.80 -22.31
N PRO A 30 -18.32 -2.87 -22.60
CA PRO A 30 -17.30 -3.35 -21.69
C PRO A 30 -16.29 -2.25 -21.36
N VAL A 31 -15.91 -2.13 -20.09
CA VAL A 31 -14.92 -1.18 -19.64
C VAL A 31 -13.60 -1.90 -19.38
N HIS A 32 -12.63 -1.73 -20.28
CA HIS A 32 -11.28 -2.23 -20.08
C HIS A 32 -10.57 -1.38 -19.02
N ALA A 33 -10.44 -1.93 -17.82
CA ALA A 33 -9.85 -1.23 -16.68
C ALA A 33 -8.34 -1.41 -16.62
N LEU A 34 -7.85 -2.63 -16.83
CA LEU A 34 -6.43 -2.99 -16.84
C LEU A 34 -6.10 -3.79 -18.08
N SER A 35 -4.94 -3.55 -18.67
CA SER A 35 -4.48 -4.22 -19.88
C SER A 35 -2.99 -4.54 -19.77
N ASP A 36 -2.65 -5.81 -19.94
CA ASP A 36 -1.26 -6.29 -20.02
C ASP A 36 -0.38 -5.83 -18.83
N ILE A 37 -0.88 -6.06 -17.61
CA ILE A 37 -0.12 -5.73 -16.41
C ILE A 37 0.89 -6.83 -16.13
N ILE A 38 2.17 -6.45 -16.13
CA ILE A 38 3.30 -7.28 -15.68
C ILE A 38 4.00 -6.52 -14.57
N LEU A 39 4.06 -7.11 -13.36
CA LEU A 39 4.66 -6.45 -12.19
C LEU A 39 5.25 -7.47 -11.22
N LYS A 40 6.48 -7.21 -10.80
CA LYS A 40 7.13 -7.94 -9.71
C LYS A 40 7.44 -7.00 -8.55
N VAL A 41 7.07 -7.42 -7.35
CA VAL A 41 7.36 -6.72 -6.10
C VAL A 41 8.15 -7.64 -5.20
N ASP A 42 9.29 -7.19 -4.74
CA ASP A 42 10.18 -7.98 -3.89
C ASP A 42 9.86 -7.78 -2.40
N ALA A 43 10.29 -8.72 -1.57
CA ALA A 43 10.07 -8.65 -0.13
C ALA A 43 10.72 -7.41 0.47
N GLY A 44 9.95 -6.66 1.25
CA GLY A 44 10.42 -5.42 1.89
C GLY A 44 10.44 -4.19 0.98
N ASP A 45 9.98 -4.29 -0.28
CA ASP A 45 9.80 -3.13 -1.14
C ASP A 45 8.68 -2.20 -0.63
N PHE A 46 8.86 -0.91 -0.86
CA PHE A 46 7.80 0.08 -0.82
C PHE A 46 7.50 0.50 -2.27
N VAL A 47 6.42 -0.03 -2.84
CA VAL A 47 6.03 0.21 -4.24
C VAL A 47 4.89 1.20 -4.31
N SER A 48 5.09 2.35 -4.95
CA SER A 48 4.00 3.28 -5.25
C SER A 48 3.43 3.06 -6.64
N LEU A 49 2.10 2.99 -6.73
CA LEU A 49 1.36 3.03 -7.99
C LEU A 49 0.91 4.47 -8.25
N ILE A 50 1.39 5.09 -9.32
CA ILE A 50 1.04 6.47 -9.69
C ILE A 50 0.52 6.52 -11.13
N GLY A 51 -0.45 7.40 -11.37
CA GLY A 51 -1.08 7.54 -12.71
C GLY A 51 -2.27 8.48 -12.65
N PRO A 52 -2.88 8.83 -13.79
CA PRO A 52 -4.06 9.68 -13.88
C PRO A 52 -5.24 9.17 -13.04
N SER A 53 -6.18 10.04 -12.72
CA SER A 53 -7.43 9.62 -12.07
C SER A 53 -8.21 8.67 -12.98
N GLY A 54 -8.71 7.57 -12.39
CA GLY A 54 -9.48 6.57 -13.13
C GLY A 54 -8.66 5.63 -14.02
N CYS A 55 -7.32 5.65 -13.96
CA CYS A 55 -6.45 4.78 -14.76
C CYS A 55 -6.40 3.31 -14.28
N GLY A 56 -6.99 2.96 -13.14
CA GLY A 56 -7.02 1.58 -12.66
C GLY A 56 -6.11 1.25 -11.48
N LYS A 57 -5.44 2.22 -10.82
CA LYS A 57 -4.56 1.99 -9.65
C LYS A 57 -5.28 1.24 -8.53
N THR A 58 -6.40 1.79 -8.07
CA THR A 58 -7.27 1.14 -7.06
C THR A 58 -7.77 -0.22 -7.54
N THR A 59 -8.07 -0.35 -8.83
CA THR A 59 -8.50 -1.62 -9.43
C THR A 59 -7.39 -2.66 -9.36
N LEU A 60 -6.15 -2.30 -9.72
CA LEU A 60 -4.99 -3.18 -9.59
C LEU A 60 -4.76 -3.58 -8.12
N LEU A 61 -4.83 -2.62 -7.20
CA LEU A 61 -4.69 -2.89 -5.77
C LEU A 61 -5.78 -3.88 -5.27
N ARG A 62 -7.03 -3.75 -5.76
CA ARG A 62 -8.12 -4.66 -5.44
C ARG A 62 -7.93 -6.05 -6.04
N VAL A 63 -7.33 -6.16 -7.22
CA VAL A 63 -6.97 -7.47 -7.80
C VAL A 63 -5.90 -8.15 -6.96
N ILE A 64 -4.87 -7.41 -6.53
CA ILE A 64 -3.86 -7.93 -5.59
C ILE A 64 -4.52 -8.44 -4.31
N ALA A 65 -5.53 -7.72 -3.81
CA ALA A 65 -6.29 -8.08 -2.61
C ALA A 65 -7.37 -9.15 -2.82
N ASP A 66 -7.48 -9.80 -3.99
CA ASP A 66 -8.58 -10.73 -4.32
C ASP A 66 -9.98 -10.16 -4.02
N LEU A 67 -10.12 -8.84 -4.12
CA LEU A 67 -11.42 -8.14 -4.03
C LEU A 67 -12.06 -7.96 -5.41
N GLU A 68 -11.25 -8.04 -6.48
CA GLU A 68 -11.65 -8.09 -7.88
C GLU A 68 -10.92 -9.24 -8.56
N LYS A 69 -11.58 -9.91 -9.50
CA LYS A 69 -10.96 -11.02 -10.24
C LYS A 69 -10.51 -10.56 -11.61
N PRO A 70 -9.28 -10.86 -12.01
CA PRO A 70 -8.83 -10.56 -13.37
C PRO A 70 -9.66 -11.34 -14.40
N THR A 71 -9.85 -10.76 -15.57
CA THR A 71 -10.50 -11.43 -16.71
C THR A 71 -9.58 -12.49 -17.32
N SER A 72 -8.26 -12.21 -17.35
CA SER A 72 -7.22 -13.15 -17.77
C SER A 72 -5.87 -12.78 -17.16
N GLY A 73 -4.87 -13.62 -17.35
CA GLY A 73 -3.56 -13.52 -16.72
C GLY A 73 -3.51 -14.18 -15.36
N SER A 74 -2.42 -13.95 -14.63
CA SER A 74 -2.21 -14.58 -13.34
C SER A 74 -1.60 -13.62 -12.32
N ILE A 75 -1.90 -13.88 -11.04
CA ILE A 75 -1.29 -13.21 -9.91
C ILE A 75 -0.97 -14.23 -8.82
N THR A 76 0.26 -14.16 -8.31
CA THR A 76 0.66 -14.92 -7.13
C THR A 76 1.22 -13.99 -6.07
N ILE A 77 0.99 -14.34 -4.81
CA ILE A 77 1.47 -13.64 -3.62
C ILE A 77 2.19 -14.67 -2.77
N GLU A 78 3.50 -14.49 -2.57
CA GLU A 78 4.36 -15.48 -1.92
C GLU A 78 4.19 -16.91 -2.47
N GLY A 79 4.06 -17.01 -3.81
CA GLY A 79 3.87 -18.26 -4.52
C GLY A 79 2.46 -18.87 -4.39
N LYS A 80 1.52 -18.22 -3.68
CA LYS A 80 0.12 -18.63 -3.52
C LYS A 80 -0.79 -17.82 -4.45
N SER A 81 -1.97 -18.33 -4.76
CA SER A 81 -3.00 -17.51 -5.42
C SER A 81 -3.42 -16.34 -4.53
N ALA A 82 -3.85 -15.21 -5.13
CA ALA A 82 -4.36 -14.06 -4.38
C ALA A 82 -5.50 -14.47 -3.43
N HIS A 83 -6.35 -15.40 -3.84
CA HIS A 83 -7.41 -15.97 -3.01
C HIS A 83 -6.86 -16.64 -1.74
N GLN A 84 -5.85 -17.51 -1.89
CA GLN A 84 -5.24 -18.17 -0.73
C GLN A 84 -4.50 -17.18 0.17
N ALA A 85 -3.79 -16.20 -0.41
CA ALA A 85 -3.12 -15.14 0.33
C ALA A 85 -4.10 -14.32 1.20
N ARG A 86 -5.30 -14.04 0.67
CA ARG A 86 -6.39 -13.38 1.43
C ARG A 86 -6.89 -14.26 2.59
N LEU A 87 -7.11 -15.54 2.35
CA LEU A 87 -7.55 -16.47 3.39
C LEU A 87 -6.49 -16.66 4.48
N ASP A 88 -5.22 -16.69 4.10
CA ASP A 88 -4.06 -16.79 4.99
C ASP A 88 -3.75 -15.45 5.69
N LYS A 89 -4.47 -14.35 5.36
CA LYS A 89 -4.30 -13.01 5.93
C LYS A 89 -2.87 -12.45 5.74
N LEU A 90 -2.26 -12.70 4.59
CA LEU A 90 -0.89 -12.25 4.31
C LEU A 90 -0.78 -10.73 4.19
N TYR A 91 -1.86 -10.01 3.97
CA TYR A 91 -1.85 -8.55 3.83
C TYR A 91 -2.87 -7.84 4.71
N GLY A 92 -2.53 -6.64 5.16
CA GLY A 92 -3.44 -5.65 5.72
C GLY A 92 -3.87 -4.65 4.65
N TYR A 93 -5.15 -4.29 4.60
CA TYR A 93 -5.68 -3.32 3.65
C TYR A 93 -6.07 -2.01 4.33
N VAL A 94 -5.55 -0.88 3.82
CA VAL A 94 -5.87 0.48 4.27
C VAL A 94 -6.63 1.19 3.16
N PHE A 95 -7.89 1.51 3.42
CA PHE A 95 -8.76 2.19 2.46
C PHE A 95 -8.50 3.69 2.41
N GLN A 96 -8.91 4.34 1.34
CA GLN A 96 -8.86 5.79 1.17
C GLN A 96 -9.61 6.53 2.28
N THR A 97 -10.79 6.02 2.67
CA THR A 97 -11.47 6.44 3.89
C THR A 97 -11.09 5.49 5.03
N PRO A 98 -10.89 5.95 6.26
CA PRO A 98 -10.43 5.09 7.37
C PRO A 98 -11.32 3.88 7.67
N ALA A 99 -12.57 3.88 7.23
CA ALA A 99 -13.55 2.80 7.39
C ALA A 99 -13.61 2.26 8.84
N LEU A 100 -13.50 3.16 9.83
CA LEU A 100 -13.63 2.80 11.23
C LEU A 100 -15.11 2.59 11.56
N LEU A 101 -15.39 1.59 12.42
CA LEU A 101 -16.73 1.32 12.89
C LEU A 101 -17.12 2.40 13.91
N PRO A 102 -18.11 3.27 13.61
CA PRO A 102 -18.41 4.43 14.46
C PRO A 102 -18.95 4.05 15.83
N TRP A 103 -19.58 2.90 15.98
CA TRP A 103 -20.10 2.40 17.26
C TRP A 103 -19.05 1.68 18.13
N ARG A 104 -17.80 1.51 17.63
CA ARG A 104 -16.67 0.97 18.38
C ARG A 104 -15.70 2.09 18.75
N ASN A 105 -15.14 2.05 19.96
CA ASN A 105 -14.01 2.91 20.32
C ASN A 105 -12.75 2.51 19.51
N ILE A 106 -11.69 3.29 19.64
CA ILE A 106 -10.46 3.12 18.86
C ILE A 106 -9.79 1.78 19.14
N GLU A 107 -9.65 1.39 20.40
CA GLU A 107 -9.11 0.08 20.79
C GLU A 107 -9.92 -1.06 20.17
N SER A 108 -11.25 -1.01 20.26
CA SER A 108 -12.14 -2.02 19.71
C SER A 108 -12.13 -2.07 18.17
N ASN A 109 -11.86 -0.95 17.50
CA ASN A 109 -11.64 -0.94 16.05
C ASN A 109 -10.38 -1.73 15.67
N ILE A 110 -9.29 -1.61 16.44
CA ILE A 110 -8.05 -2.38 16.22
C ILE A 110 -8.24 -3.85 16.59
N HIS A 111 -9.09 -4.17 17.57
CA HIS A 111 -9.40 -5.54 17.95
C HIS A 111 -10.11 -6.33 16.84
N LEU A 112 -10.83 -5.69 15.93
CA LEU A 112 -11.68 -6.35 14.94
C LEU A 112 -10.97 -7.49 14.17
N PRO A 113 -9.82 -7.28 13.51
CA PRO A 113 -9.13 -8.37 12.82
C PRO A 113 -8.56 -9.43 13.78
N LEU A 114 -8.21 -9.05 15.00
CA LEU A 114 -7.74 -9.97 16.04
C LEU A 114 -8.87 -10.86 16.55
N GLU A 115 -10.07 -10.31 16.76
CA GLU A 115 -11.30 -11.06 17.09
C GLU A 115 -11.58 -12.11 16.02
N MET A 116 -11.55 -11.72 14.75
CA MET A 116 -11.74 -12.61 13.60
C MET A 116 -10.64 -13.67 13.45
N SER A 117 -9.49 -13.45 14.07
CA SER A 117 -8.36 -14.39 14.07
C SER A 117 -8.30 -15.24 15.33
N GLY A 118 -9.26 -15.11 16.25
CA GLY A 118 -9.36 -15.95 17.45
C GLY A 118 -8.38 -15.59 18.57
N TYR A 119 -7.76 -14.39 18.55
CA TYR A 119 -6.88 -13.94 19.62
C TYR A 119 -7.65 -13.77 20.93
N SER A 120 -7.03 -14.13 22.05
CA SER A 120 -7.61 -13.90 23.38
C SER A 120 -7.76 -12.40 23.70
N LYS A 121 -8.68 -12.04 24.59
CA LYS A 121 -8.88 -10.63 24.99
C LYS A 121 -7.62 -9.98 25.57
N SER A 122 -6.76 -10.75 26.23
CA SER A 122 -5.49 -10.26 26.77
C SER A 122 -4.49 -9.92 25.65
N GLU A 123 -4.39 -10.77 24.63
CA GLU A 123 -3.56 -10.53 23.44
C GLU A 123 -4.08 -9.34 22.62
N GLN A 124 -5.40 -9.29 22.38
CA GLN A 124 -6.02 -8.15 21.68
C GLN A 124 -5.67 -6.82 22.36
N LYS A 125 -5.78 -6.76 23.71
CA LYS A 125 -5.45 -5.56 24.46
C LYS A 125 -3.97 -5.21 24.37
N LYS A 126 -3.08 -6.20 24.50
CA LYS A 126 -1.63 -6.00 24.37
C LYS A 126 -1.26 -5.47 22.98
N LEU A 127 -1.73 -6.11 21.93
CA LEU A 127 -1.45 -5.74 20.55
C LEU A 127 -2.04 -4.37 20.20
N SER A 128 -3.29 -4.07 20.63
CA SER A 128 -3.86 -2.75 20.37
C SER A 128 -3.07 -1.62 21.01
N GLN A 129 -2.58 -1.80 22.22
CA GLN A 129 -1.72 -0.81 22.89
C GLN A 129 -0.38 -0.63 22.16
N GLU A 130 0.23 -1.72 21.72
CA GLU A 130 1.48 -1.71 20.95
C GLU A 130 1.30 -0.93 19.63
N TYR A 131 0.28 -1.26 18.85
CA TYR A 131 0.05 -0.60 17.55
C TYR A 131 -0.47 0.83 17.69
N LEU A 132 -1.22 1.17 18.74
CA LEU A 132 -1.56 2.58 19.04
C LEU A 132 -0.32 3.40 19.39
N SER A 133 0.60 2.82 20.16
CA SER A 133 1.88 3.47 20.45
C SER A 133 2.72 3.66 19.18
N LEU A 134 2.73 2.66 18.29
CA LEU A 134 3.47 2.69 17.02
C LEU A 134 3.01 3.83 16.10
N VAL A 135 1.70 4.15 16.11
CA VAL A 135 1.11 5.25 15.34
C VAL A 135 0.92 6.54 16.17
N SER A 136 1.58 6.66 17.31
CA SER A 136 1.55 7.85 18.20
C SER A 136 0.14 8.25 18.66
N LEU A 137 -0.69 7.26 19.00
CA LEU A 137 -2.06 7.44 19.51
C LEU A 137 -2.31 6.81 20.88
N SER A 138 -1.26 6.61 21.70
CA SER A 138 -1.42 6.22 23.10
C SER A 138 -2.30 7.23 23.84
N GLY A 139 -3.23 6.75 24.66
CA GLY A 139 -4.19 7.57 25.41
C GLY A 139 -5.51 7.83 24.66
N PHE A 140 -5.64 7.37 23.41
CA PHE A 140 -6.88 7.52 22.63
C PHE A 140 -7.72 6.23 22.57
N GLU A 141 -7.36 5.19 23.31
CA GLU A 141 -7.97 3.85 23.29
C GLU A 141 -9.50 3.88 23.44
N LYS A 142 -9.98 4.71 24.37
CA LYS A 142 -11.41 4.81 24.72
C LYS A 142 -12.19 5.86 23.92
N LYS A 143 -11.49 6.63 23.06
CA LYS A 143 -12.14 7.60 22.19
C LYS A 143 -12.88 6.88 21.05
N TYR A 144 -13.85 7.56 20.46
CA TYR A 144 -14.59 7.09 19.30
C TYR A 144 -14.11 7.80 18.01
N PRO A 145 -14.35 7.24 16.80
CA PRO A 145 -13.87 7.83 15.56
C PRO A 145 -14.21 9.31 15.40
N TRP A 146 -15.42 9.73 15.71
CA TRP A 146 -15.85 11.13 15.58
C TRP A 146 -15.13 12.12 16.52
N GLN A 147 -14.38 11.63 17.49
CA GLN A 147 -13.59 12.45 18.40
C GLN A 147 -12.14 12.66 17.91
N LEU A 148 -11.80 12.08 16.77
CA LEU A 148 -10.46 12.12 16.16
C LEU A 148 -10.47 12.94 14.89
N SER A 149 -9.37 13.64 14.60
CA SER A 149 -9.14 14.25 13.28
C SER A 149 -9.02 13.20 12.18
N GLY A 150 -9.20 13.58 10.92
CA GLY A 150 -9.08 12.67 9.78
C GLY A 150 -7.73 11.94 9.74
N GLY A 151 -6.63 12.66 9.99
CA GLY A 151 -5.29 12.06 10.06
C GLY A 151 -5.13 11.08 11.22
N MET A 152 -5.74 11.36 12.40
CA MET A 152 -5.75 10.41 13.51
C MET A 152 -6.55 9.16 13.16
N GLN A 153 -7.72 9.31 12.52
CA GLN A 153 -8.52 8.17 12.07
C GLN A 153 -7.75 7.30 11.06
N GLN A 154 -7.00 7.93 10.17
CA GLN A 154 -6.16 7.20 9.20
C GLN A 154 -5.05 6.42 9.90
N ARG A 155 -4.40 6.99 10.90
CA ARG A 155 -3.42 6.27 11.72
C ARG A 155 -4.03 5.08 12.47
N VAL A 156 -5.25 5.18 12.96
CA VAL A 156 -5.98 4.03 13.53
C VAL A 156 -6.25 2.96 12.48
N SER A 157 -6.61 3.35 11.26
CA SER A 157 -6.81 2.41 10.15
C SER A 157 -5.53 1.65 9.81
N ILE A 158 -4.38 2.32 9.81
CA ILE A 158 -3.06 1.70 9.62
C ILE A 158 -2.74 0.76 10.80
N ALA A 159 -2.94 1.19 12.05
CA ALA A 159 -2.74 0.35 13.23
C ALA A 159 -3.62 -0.91 13.18
N ARG A 160 -4.89 -0.78 12.76
CA ARG A 160 -5.80 -1.90 12.56
C ARG A 160 -5.31 -2.88 11.49
N ALA A 161 -4.81 -2.37 10.36
CA ALA A 161 -4.29 -3.19 9.28
C ALA A 161 -3.01 -3.96 9.70
N LEU A 162 -2.22 -3.40 10.60
CA LEU A 162 -1.00 -4.01 11.12
C LEU A 162 -1.23 -4.96 12.30
N SER A 163 -2.35 -4.86 13.02
CA SER A 163 -2.55 -5.47 14.35
C SER A 163 -2.40 -6.99 14.36
N PHE A 164 -2.70 -7.68 13.28
CA PHE A 164 -2.54 -9.13 13.12
C PHE A 164 -1.21 -9.54 12.46
N ASN A 165 -0.27 -8.60 12.39
CA ASN A 165 1.10 -8.78 11.87
C ASN A 165 1.17 -9.36 10.45
N PRO A 166 0.49 -8.78 9.44
CA PRO A 166 0.55 -9.25 8.06
C PRO A 166 1.97 -9.05 7.48
N ASP A 167 2.32 -9.80 6.43
CA ASP A 167 3.61 -9.67 5.76
C ASP A 167 3.66 -8.45 4.82
N MET A 168 2.48 -7.99 4.36
CA MET A 168 2.41 -6.82 3.49
C MET A 168 1.24 -5.87 3.83
N LEU A 169 1.35 -4.63 3.35
CA LEU A 169 0.30 -3.61 3.42
C LEU A 169 -0.11 -3.17 2.01
N LEU A 170 -1.41 -3.14 1.77
CA LEU A 170 -2.03 -2.59 0.57
C LEU A 170 -2.74 -1.29 0.97
N MET A 171 -2.33 -0.16 0.41
CA MET A 171 -2.81 1.17 0.81
C MET A 171 -3.38 1.93 -0.38
N ASP A 172 -4.65 2.28 -0.31
CA ASP A 172 -5.39 2.97 -1.37
C ASP A 172 -5.54 4.47 -1.02
N GLU A 173 -4.69 5.32 -1.56
CA GLU A 173 -4.66 6.78 -1.36
C GLU A 173 -4.88 7.21 0.12
N PRO A 174 -4.15 6.65 1.10
CA PRO A 174 -4.49 6.79 2.51
C PRO A 174 -4.45 8.24 3.02
N PHE A 175 -3.76 9.14 2.30
CA PHE A 175 -3.58 10.53 2.71
C PHE A 175 -4.20 11.54 1.73
N GLY A 176 -4.95 11.06 0.72
CA GLY A 176 -5.47 11.89 -0.36
C GLY A 176 -6.42 13.02 0.10
N ALA A 177 -7.16 12.83 1.18
CA ALA A 177 -8.12 13.81 1.71
C ALA A 177 -7.53 14.78 2.76
N LEU A 178 -6.21 14.73 3.02
CA LEU A 178 -5.56 15.54 4.05
C LEU A 178 -4.87 16.78 3.48
N ASP A 179 -4.77 17.83 4.29
CA ASP A 179 -3.96 19.00 3.98
C ASP A 179 -2.47 18.64 3.87
N GLU A 180 -1.70 19.49 3.19
CA GLU A 180 -0.29 19.22 2.86
C GLU A 180 0.58 19.00 4.11
N ILE A 181 0.46 19.84 5.14
CA ILE A 181 1.28 19.76 6.35
C ILE A 181 0.99 18.44 7.11
N THR A 182 -0.29 18.10 7.23
CA THR A 182 -0.68 16.84 7.87
C THR A 182 -0.21 15.63 7.06
N ARG A 183 -0.31 15.68 5.73
CA ARG A 183 0.16 14.64 4.82
C ARG A 183 1.66 14.42 4.93
N ASP A 184 2.45 15.48 4.94
CA ASP A 184 3.90 15.42 5.05
C ASP A 184 4.34 14.75 6.36
N ARG A 185 3.72 15.14 7.47
CA ARG A 185 3.98 14.49 8.75
C ARG A 185 3.62 13.00 8.73
N LEU A 186 2.50 12.62 8.13
CA LEU A 186 2.07 11.23 8.04
C LEU A 186 2.96 10.41 7.10
N ASN A 187 3.50 11.01 6.04
CA ASN A 187 4.48 10.37 5.18
C ASN A 187 5.77 10.03 5.95
N GLU A 188 6.29 10.95 6.79
CA GLU A 188 7.43 10.64 7.66
C GLU A 188 7.10 9.56 8.69
N GLU A 189 5.92 9.63 9.31
CA GLU A 189 5.48 8.60 10.27
C GLU A 189 5.36 7.22 9.59
N LEU A 190 4.81 7.16 8.37
CA LEU A 190 4.68 5.92 7.58
C LEU A 190 6.05 5.38 7.17
N LEU A 191 6.98 6.24 6.75
CA LEU A 191 8.33 5.83 6.41
C LEU A 191 9.04 5.19 7.61
N ARG A 192 9.01 5.85 8.78
CA ARG A 192 9.58 5.30 10.03
C ARG A 192 8.94 3.98 10.44
N LEU A 193 7.62 3.85 10.21
CA LEU A 193 6.90 2.61 10.47
C LEU A 193 7.40 1.48 9.53
N TRP A 194 7.53 1.78 8.24
CA TRP A 194 8.04 0.85 7.24
C TRP A 194 9.48 0.42 7.56
N GLU A 195 10.35 1.34 7.93
CA GLU A 195 11.72 1.05 8.37
C GLU A 195 11.79 0.09 9.55
N LYS A 196 10.88 0.26 10.53
CA LYS A 196 10.83 -0.62 11.71
C LYS A 196 10.28 -2.01 11.40
N THR A 197 9.30 -2.10 10.50
CA THR A 197 8.57 -3.34 10.26
C THR A 197 9.11 -4.13 9.08
N GLN A 198 9.84 -3.50 8.16
CA GLN A 198 10.38 -4.07 6.92
C GLN A 198 9.34 -4.85 6.09
N LYS A 199 8.07 -4.44 6.17
CA LYS A 199 6.98 -5.09 5.46
C LYS A 199 6.96 -4.64 4.00
N THR A 200 6.48 -5.49 3.11
CA THR A 200 6.22 -5.10 1.73
C THR A 200 5.01 -4.18 1.68
N VAL A 201 5.10 -3.06 0.95
CA VAL A 201 4.01 -2.08 0.84
C VAL A 201 3.68 -1.84 -0.62
N VAL A 202 2.39 -1.90 -0.98
CA VAL A 202 1.86 -1.37 -2.24
C VAL A 202 0.97 -0.18 -1.91
N PHE A 203 1.35 0.99 -2.41
CA PHE A 203 0.80 2.28 -2.04
C PHE A 203 0.25 3.01 -3.28
N VAL A 204 -1.02 3.30 -3.30
CA VAL A 204 -1.65 4.10 -4.36
C VAL A 204 -1.60 5.56 -3.99
N THR A 205 -1.13 6.40 -4.90
CA THR A 205 -1.15 7.86 -4.74
C THR A 205 -1.27 8.57 -6.09
N HIS A 206 -1.70 9.83 -6.06
CA HIS A 206 -1.65 10.76 -7.19
C HIS A 206 -0.58 11.86 -6.99
N SER A 207 0.14 11.84 -5.87
CA SER A 207 1.16 12.82 -5.51
C SER A 207 2.56 12.34 -5.87
N ILE A 208 3.22 13.02 -6.83
CA ILE A 208 4.62 12.73 -7.20
C ILE A 208 5.56 12.85 -6.00
N PRO A 209 5.53 13.95 -5.20
CA PRO A 209 6.41 14.06 -4.03
C PRO A 209 6.24 12.91 -3.02
N GLU A 210 5.01 12.44 -2.84
CA GLU A 210 4.69 11.34 -1.94
C GLU A 210 5.26 10.01 -2.46
N ALA A 211 5.02 9.69 -3.75
CA ALA A 211 5.56 8.49 -4.38
C ALA A 211 7.10 8.47 -4.33
N VAL A 212 7.75 9.57 -4.67
CA VAL A 212 9.22 9.66 -4.65
C VAL A 212 9.78 9.57 -3.23
N PHE A 213 9.11 10.22 -2.26
CA PHE A 213 9.57 10.23 -0.87
C PHE A 213 9.49 8.86 -0.21
N LEU A 214 8.43 8.08 -0.45
CA LEU A 214 8.17 6.84 0.27
C LEU A 214 8.81 5.60 -0.39
N SER A 215 8.94 5.59 -1.72
CA SER A 215 9.14 4.35 -2.46
C SER A 215 10.59 3.90 -2.58
N THR A 216 10.77 2.59 -2.71
CA THR A 216 11.92 1.93 -3.33
C THR A 216 11.69 1.75 -4.84
N LYS A 217 10.42 1.63 -5.24
CA LYS A 217 10.02 1.39 -6.64
C LYS A 217 8.72 2.15 -6.96
N ILE A 218 8.71 2.91 -8.04
CA ILE A 218 7.56 3.69 -8.49
C ILE A 218 7.06 3.13 -9.81
N VAL A 219 5.83 2.67 -9.83
CA VAL A 219 5.14 2.13 -11.01
C VAL A 219 4.27 3.21 -11.60
N VAL A 220 4.59 3.66 -12.81
CA VAL A 220 3.85 4.67 -13.55
C VAL A 220 2.84 3.99 -14.46
N MET A 221 1.55 4.37 -14.32
CA MET A 221 0.45 3.79 -15.09
C MET A 221 -0.12 4.78 -16.11
N SER A 222 -0.52 4.26 -17.29
CA SER A 222 -1.19 5.02 -18.35
C SER A 222 -2.62 5.42 -17.97
N ALA A 223 -3.24 6.29 -18.77
CA ALA A 223 -4.69 6.46 -18.81
C ALA A 223 -5.38 5.13 -19.16
N ARG A 224 -6.73 5.09 -19.03
CA ARG A 224 -7.52 3.88 -19.29
C ARG A 224 -7.44 3.42 -20.77
N PRO A 225 -7.23 2.11 -21.02
CA PRO A 225 -6.99 1.04 -20.05
C PRO A 225 -5.63 1.19 -19.37
N GLY A 226 -5.61 0.97 -18.04
CA GLY A 226 -4.37 1.11 -17.25
C GLY A 226 -3.34 0.07 -17.69
N LYS A 227 -2.17 0.56 -18.09
CA LYS A 227 -0.96 -0.24 -18.39
C LYS A 227 0.18 0.28 -17.53
N ILE A 228 1.18 -0.54 -17.29
CA ILE A 228 2.45 -0.08 -16.72
C ILE A 228 3.28 0.49 -17.85
N ILE A 229 3.65 1.78 -17.73
CA ILE A 229 4.48 2.47 -18.74
C ILE A 229 5.94 2.40 -18.33
N ASP A 230 6.20 2.62 -17.04
CA ASP A 230 7.56 2.64 -16.51
C ASP A 230 7.60 2.16 -15.07
N VAL A 231 8.75 1.62 -14.68
CA VAL A 231 9.05 1.23 -13.30
C VAL A 231 10.36 1.86 -12.90
N ILE A 232 10.28 2.88 -12.06
CA ILE A 232 11.43 3.70 -11.63
C ILE A 232 11.89 3.22 -10.25
N GLU A 233 13.11 2.71 -10.16
CA GLU A 233 13.75 2.38 -8.89
C GLU A 233 14.34 3.62 -8.23
N THR A 234 14.24 3.70 -6.91
CA THR A 234 14.83 4.79 -6.12
C THR A 234 15.87 4.23 -5.16
N ASN A 235 17.00 4.93 -5.03
CA ASN A 235 18.12 4.54 -4.16
C ASN A 235 18.30 5.52 -3.00
N PHE A 236 17.20 6.03 -2.44
CA PHE A 236 17.30 6.94 -1.30
C PHE A 236 17.63 6.19 0.00
N PRO A 237 18.34 6.85 0.94
CA PRO A 237 18.54 6.32 2.28
C PRO A 237 17.21 5.95 2.94
N LYS A 238 17.16 4.88 3.70
CA LYS A 238 15.92 4.46 4.39
C LYS A 238 15.51 5.47 5.47
N ASP A 239 16.47 6.04 6.19
CA ASP A 239 16.30 7.02 7.27
C ASP A 239 16.14 8.47 6.79
N ARG A 240 15.61 8.68 5.59
CA ARG A 240 15.39 10.01 5.01
C ARG A 240 14.27 10.78 5.71
N ASN A 241 14.41 12.10 5.73
CA ASN A 241 13.39 13.05 6.14
C ASN A 241 12.95 13.92 4.95
N LEU A 242 12.04 14.87 5.16
CA LEU A 242 11.48 15.70 4.10
C LEU A 242 12.51 16.64 3.43
N ASP A 243 13.65 16.91 4.07
CA ASP A 243 14.72 17.75 3.48
C ASP A 243 15.30 17.11 2.21
N ILE A 244 15.16 15.80 2.03
CA ILE A 244 15.59 15.10 0.81
C ILE A 244 14.91 15.65 -0.45
N ARG A 245 13.73 16.28 -0.32
CA ARG A 245 12.98 16.88 -1.44
C ARG A 245 13.75 17.98 -2.15
N GLU A 246 14.71 18.62 -1.48
CA GLU A 246 15.59 19.64 -2.05
C GLU A 246 16.81 19.05 -2.78
N SER A 247 17.03 17.74 -2.67
CA SER A 247 18.18 17.08 -3.29
C SER A 247 18.02 17.00 -4.82
N LYS A 248 19.15 17.08 -5.52
CA LYS A 248 19.19 16.93 -6.99
C LYS A 248 18.63 15.56 -7.43
N GLU A 249 18.88 14.52 -6.65
CA GLU A 249 18.42 13.17 -6.94
C GLU A 249 16.90 13.06 -6.83
N PHE A 250 16.31 13.63 -5.79
CA PHE A 250 14.84 13.67 -5.62
C PHE A 250 14.17 14.44 -6.78
N LEU A 251 14.73 15.59 -7.17
CA LEU A 251 14.23 16.39 -8.29
C LEU A 251 14.33 15.62 -9.61
N LYS A 252 15.44 14.89 -9.84
CA LYS A 252 15.62 14.05 -11.03
C LYS A 252 14.59 12.93 -11.09
N VAL A 253 14.39 12.18 -10.00
CA VAL A 253 13.38 11.11 -9.95
C VAL A 253 11.98 11.68 -10.14
N SER A 254 11.66 12.80 -9.49
CA SER A 254 10.38 13.50 -9.66
C SER A 254 10.12 13.92 -11.12
N GLN A 255 11.18 14.30 -11.85
CA GLN A 255 11.09 14.65 -13.25
C GLN A 255 10.81 13.40 -14.11
N LEU A 256 11.50 12.28 -13.87
CA LEU A 256 11.25 11.01 -14.58
C LEU A 256 9.80 10.55 -14.40
N VAL A 257 9.29 10.57 -13.16
CA VAL A 257 7.88 10.25 -12.88
C VAL A 257 6.93 11.16 -13.65
N ARG A 258 7.23 12.48 -13.71
CA ARG A 258 6.40 13.45 -14.43
C ARG A 258 6.43 13.22 -15.94
N GLU A 259 7.56 12.82 -16.50
CA GLU A 259 7.70 12.48 -17.91
C GLU A 259 6.89 11.24 -18.25
N GLY A 260 7.03 10.15 -17.49
CA GLY A 260 6.21 8.95 -17.66
C GLY A 260 4.70 9.21 -17.56
N LEU A 261 4.28 10.08 -16.61
CA LEU A 261 2.87 10.48 -16.52
C LEU A 261 2.37 11.25 -17.75
N LYS A 262 3.22 12.06 -18.40
CA LYS A 262 2.86 12.77 -19.63
C LYS A 262 2.71 11.81 -20.81
N GLU A 263 3.63 10.87 -20.97
CA GLU A 263 3.55 9.82 -21.99
C GLU A 263 2.26 9.01 -21.84
N GLY A 264 1.92 8.64 -20.59
CA GLY A 264 0.71 7.89 -20.29
C GLY A 264 -0.61 8.63 -20.53
N HIS A 265 -0.60 9.94 -20.69
CA HIS A 265 -1.78 10.71 -21.09
C HIS A 265 -1.94 10.74 -22.61
N SER A 266 -0.86 10.63 -23.39
CA SER A 266 -0.91 10.68 -24.84
C SER A 266 -1.39 9.38 -25.49
N ASP A 267 -1.18 8.25 -24.85
CA ASP A 267 -1.60 6.92 -25.35
C ASP A 267 -3.11 6.62 -25.19
N GLY A 268 -3.84 7.50 -24.51
CA GLY A 268 -5.28 7.36 -24.24
C GLY A 268 -6.19 8.28 -25.09
N SER A 269 -5.64 8.94 -26.10
CA SER A 269 -6.36 9.88 -26.97
C SER A 269 -6.72 9.27 -28.32
#